data_5fb9557d63412f4fada8c21d83f515db
#
_entry.id   5fb9557d63412f4fada8c21d83f515db
#
_cell.length_a   1.000
_cell.length_b   1.000
_cell.length_c   1.000
_cell.angle_alpha   90.00
_cell.angle_beta   90.00
_cell.angle_gamma   90.00
#
_symmetry.space_group_name_H-M   'P 1'
#
loop_
_entity.id
_entity.type
_entity.pdbx_description
1 polymer ?
#
loop_
_entity_poly.entity_id
_entity_poly.type
_entity_poly.pdbx_seq_one_letter_code
_entity_poly.pdbx_strand_id
1 'polypeptide(L)'
;MKETKKSEWNSNLAFMMAMIGSAVGLGNIWRFPNVLYSNGGGSFMIPYIVSLFLLGISFVLVEYAVGFKFKKSLARILFTISKKLEPVAWFILLVVFLITTYYVCVVGWDLIYIVLSFTKAWGSNPDLFFTNNVLQATDSISGLFTIVPAVLASVFVIWFLSWFIIKRELNDGIGKVSTILLPLLCIIVVIIVAFSLTLPGASLGYTQIFTPDWSALTNLNVWLAAFGQIVFSLSLGMAIAMTYASYLPEGSKLVDNAVLVAFSNSGFEVFNSIGIFSILGFMTLSSGIPFNELVTEGTGLAFVVFPQVFNTMGPVAHIIAPLFFICILFAGITSVIALLEGVCYSISEKFLIERKKTATVVCIVGFLISTIFATGAGSTILGIFDGFLNNFALLLAVLIECIIFGWVYKFDDLIETLNNNSTIKVGKTWKIVIKYILPICIGGLWIQGAYSTVTTADSLSTTIMIILTIVLIVVPIIFAKLPAINKDYYNVEN
;
A
#
# COMPACT_ATOMS: atom_id res chain seq x y z
N MET A 1 10.97 37.51 1.22
CA MET A 1 10.86 36.06 0.90
C MET A 1 9.48 35.84 0.30
N LYS A 2 9.37 35.24 -0.88
CA LYS A 2 8.06 34.88 -1.43
C LYS A 2 7.46 33.81 -0.51
N GLU A 3 6.34 34.09 0.11
CA GLU A 3 5.51 33.06 0.74
C GLU A 3 5.31 31.97 -0.30
N THR A 4 5.79 30.77 -0.01
CA THR A 4 5.53 29.59 -0.85
C THR A 4 4.03 29.36 -0.76
N LYS A 5 3.31 29.68 -1.82
CA LYS A 5 1.87 29.44 -1.94
C LYS A 5 1.61 27.99 -1.55
N LYS A 6 0.85 27.79 -0.48
CA LYS A 6 0.54 26.47 0.06
C LYS A 6 -0.18 25.67 -1.03
N SER A 7 0.31 24.49 -1.36
CA SER A 7 -0.35 23.63 -2.35
C SER A 7 -1.70 23.21 -1.81
N GLU A 8 -2.76 23.40 -2.60
CA GLU A 8 -4.12 22.92 -2.28
C GLU A 8 -4.68 22.12 -3.45
N TRP A 9 -5.57 21.16 -3.17
CA TRP A 9 -6.29 20.44 -4.20
C TRP A 9 -7.24 21.38 -4.96
N ASN A 10 -7.16 21.38 -6.30
CA ASN A 10 -8.02 22.19 -7.15
C ASN A 10 -9.50 21.74 -7.12
N SER A 11 -9.74 20.48 -6.73
CA SER A 11 -11.09 19.92 -6.62
C SER A 11 -11.12 18.76 -5.62
N ASN A 12 -12.30 18.53 -5.02
CA ASN A 12 -12.54 17.36 -4.20
C ASN A 12 -12.40 16.05 -5.00
N LEU A 13 -12.72 16.08 -6.30
CA LEU A 13 -12.55 14.92 -7.18
C LEU A 13 -11.08 14.53 -7.33
N ALA A 14 -10.16 15.48 -7.50
CA ALA A 14 -8.72 15.20 -7.61
C ALA A 14 -8.19 14.58 -6.31
N PHE A 15 -8.60 15.10 -5.14
CA PHE A 15 -8.29 14.50 -3.85
C PHE A 15 -8.82 13.08 -3.73
N MET A 16 -10.10 12.85 -4.08
CA MET A 16 -10.73 11.53 -4.02
C MET A 16 -10.04 10.52 -4.93
N MET A 17 -9.73 10.92 -6.18
CA MET A 17 -9.01 10.04 -7.12
C MET A 17 -7.60 9.72 -6.62
N ALA A 18 -6.91 10.67 -6.01
CA ALA A 18 -5.59 10.43 -5.43
C ALA A 18 -5.67 9.49 -4.21
N MET A 19 -6.65 9.69 -3.32
CA MET A 19 -6.84 8.84 -2.14
C MET A 19 -7.27 7.41 -2.51
N ILE A 20 -8.26 7.25 -3.39
CA ILE A 20 -8.68 5.91 -3.85
C ILE A 20 -7.54 5.25 -4.61
N GLY A 21 -6.83 5.98 -5.49
CA GLY A 21 -5.70 5.44 -6.23
C GLY A 21 -4.50 5.05 -5.35
N SER A 22 -4.31 5.70 -4.19
CA SER A 22 -3.29 5.29 -3.22
C SER A 22 -3.68 4.04 -2.43
N ALA A 23 -4.99 3.85 -2.19
CA ALA A 23 -5.53 2.70 -1.49
C ALA A 23 -5.65 1.48 -2.42
N VAL A 24 -6.13 1.68 -3.66
CA VAL A 24 -6.21 0.61 -4.67
C VAL A 24 -4.81 0.29 -5.20
N GLY A 25 -4.17 -0.66 -4.57
CA GLY A 25 -2.82 -1.12 -4.88
C GLY A 25 -2.76 -2.61 -5.24
N LEU A 26 -1.53 -3.13 -5.25
CA LEU A 26 -1.27 -4.54 -5.55
C LEU A 26 -1.98 -5.49 -4.56
N GLY A 27 -2.10 -5.09 -3.30
CA GLY A 27 -2.79 -5.84 -2.27
C GLY A 27 -4.27 -6.13 -2.57
N ASN A 28 -4.97 -5.18 -3.21
CA ASN A 28 -6.36 -5.33 -3.62
C ASN A 28 -6.53 -6.34 -4.77
N ILE A 29 -5.48 -6.49 -5.58
CA ILE A 29 -5.53 -7.36 -6.76
C ILE A 29 -5.23 -8.81 -6.39
N TRP A 30 -4.21 -9.08 -5.60
CA TRP A 30 -3.79 -10.47 -5.32
C TRP A 30 -3.87 -10.90 -3.86
N ARG A 31 -3.68 -9.97 -2.87
CA ARG A 31 -3.71 -10.35 -1.46
C ARG A 31 -5.13 -10.60 -0.96
N PHE A 32 -6.05 -9.68 -1.26
CA PHE A 32 -7.43 -9.80 -0.79
C PHE A 32 -8.13 -11.09 -1.23
N PRO A 33 -8.07 -11.53 -2.53
CA PRO A 33 -8.64 -12.81 -2.94
C PRO A 33 -8.11 -13.98 -2.11
N ASN A 34 -6.80 -14.06 -1.89
CA ASN A 34 -6.21 -15.12 -1.08
C ASN A 34 -6.68 -15.08 0.38
N VAL A 35 -6.67 -13.90 1.01
CA VAL A 35 -7.12 -13.72 2.39
C VAL A 35 -8.59 -14.11 2.53
N LEU A 36 -9.45 -13.71 1.59
CA LEU A 36 -10.87 -14.06 1.55
C LEU A 36 -11.05 -15.57 1.52
N TYR A 37 -10.39 -16.27 0.59
CA TYR A 37 -10.50 -17.71 0.44
C TYR A 37 -9.98 -18.48 1.66
N SER A 38 -8.79 -18.16 2.10
CA SER A 38 -8.10 -18.85 3.20
C SER A 38 -8.76 -18.66 4.58
N ASN A 39 -9.69 -17.70 4.69
CA ASN A 39 -10.33 -17.35 5.96
C ASN A 39 -11.85 -17.59 5.96
N GLY A 40 -12.33 -18.56 5.18
CA GLY A 40 -13.71 -19.01 5.22
C GLY A 40 -14.63 -18.46 4.12
N GLY A 41 -14.08 -17.93 3.03
CA GLY A 41 -14.84 -17.49 1.85
C GLY A 41 -15.90 -16.46 2.22
N GLY A 42 -17.16 -16.71 1.90
CA GLY A 42 -18.26 -15.78 2.12
C GLY A 42 -18.44 -15.33 3.57
N SER A 43 -18.11 -16.18 4.57
CA SER A 43 -18.21 -15.81 5.98
C SER A 43 -17.18 -14.77 6.40
N PHE A 44 -16.01 -14.71 5.74
CA PHE A 44 -14.97 -13.70 5.97
C PHE A 44 -15.46 -12.26 5.76
N MET A 45 -16.49 -12.07 4.92
CA MET A 45 -17.04 -10.73 4.68
C MET A 45 -17.60 -10.08 5.95
N ILE A 46 -17.99 -10.87 6.98
CA ILE A 46 -18.46 -10.32 8.25
C ILE A 46 -17.32 -9.64 9.03
N PRO A 47 -16.23 -10.35 9.39
CA PRO A 47 -15.10 -9.69 10.06
C PRO A 47 -14.46 -8.60 9.19
N TYR A 48 -14.46 -8.75 7.86
CA TYR A 48 -13.96 -7.72 6.95
C TYR A 48 -14.77 -6.42 7.02
N ILE A 49 -16.11 -6.49 6.95
CA ILE A 49 -16.98 -5.31 7.07
C ILE A 49 -16.86 -4.69 8.47
N VAL A 50 -16.84 -5.51 9.53
CA VAL A 50 -16.63 -5.02 10.89
C VAL A 50 -15.29 -4.28 11.00
N SER A 51 -14.23 -4.83 10.43
CA SER A 51 -12.90 -4.21 10.40
C SER A 51 -12.89 -2.91 9.61
N LEU A 52 -13.62 -2.85 8.49
CA LEU A 52 -13.75 -1.65 7.67
C LEU A 52 -14.33 -0.47 8.47
N PHE A 53 -15.40 -0.71 9.25
CA PHE A 53 -16.02 0.32 10.07
C PHE A 53 -15.21 0.65 11.32
N LEU A 54 -14.79 -0.39 12.07
CA LEU A 54 -14.10 -0.18 13.33
C LEU A 54 -12.70 0.39 13.14
N LEU A 55 -11.92 -0.20 12.24
CA LEU A 55 -10.52 0.18 12.05
C LEU A 55 -10.37 1.12 10.85
N GLY A 56 -10.81 0.68 9.68
CA GLY A 56 -10.55 1.38 8.42
C GLY A 56 -11.04 2.82 8.42
N ILE A 57 -12.35 3.02 8.44
CA ILE A 57 -12.94 4.36 8.42
C ILE A 57 -12.49 5.15 9.64
N SER A 58 -12.49 4.52 10.83
CA SER A 58 -12.14 5.21 12.07
C SER A 58 -10.72 5.75 12.06
N PHE A 59 -9.75 5.02 11.51
CA PHE A 59 -8.36 5.47 11.47
C PHE A 59 -8.12 6.50 10.35
N VAL A 60 -8.72 6.31 9.16
CA VAL A 60 -8.68 7.32 8.07
C VAL A 60 -9.21 8.67 8.58
N LEU A 61 -10.27 8.65 9.41
CA LEU A 61 -10.80 9.87 10.02
C LEU A 61 -9.79 10.58 10.93
N VAL A 62 -8.97 9.83 11.69
CA VAL A 62 -7.89 10.42 12.49
C VAL A 62 -6.88 11.11 11.58
N GLU A 63 -6.38 10.40 10.57
CA GLU A 63 -5.38 10.95 9.65
C GLU A 63 -5.90 12.17 8.89
N TYR A 64 -7.18 12.14 8.45
CA TYR A 64 -7.81 13.28 7.79
C TYR A 64 -7.98 14.48 8.72
N ALA A 65 -8.48 14.25 9.94
CA ALA A 65 -8.65 15.31 10.92
C ALA A 65 -7.32 15.98 11.27
N VAL A 66 -6.29 15.18 11.51
CA VAL A 66 -4.95 15.66 11.85
C VAL A 66 -4.33 16.42 10.68
N GLY A 67 -4.29 15.82 9.49
CA GLY A 67 -3.73 16.46 8.31
C GLY A 67 -4.43 17.77 7.96
N PHE A 68 -5.76 17.78 7.96
CA PHE A 68 -6.58 18.95 7.67
C PHE A 68 -6.42 20.07 8.71
N LYS A 69 -6.40 19.71 10.01
CA LYS A 69 -6.28 20.68 11.10
C LYS A 69 -4.93 21.38 11.11
N PHE A 70 -3.85 20.60 11.02
CA PHE A 70 -2.50 21.15 11.13
C PHE A 70 -2.01 21.77 9.83
N LYS A 71 -2.44 21.27 8.67
CA LYS A 71 -1.94 21.74 7.35
C LYS A 71 -0.40 21.71 7.25
N LYS A 72 0.23 20.71 7.87
CA LYS A 72 1.68 20.54 7.98
C LYS A 72 2.06 19.10 7.64
N SER A 73 3.35 18.83 7.40
CA SER A 73 3.86 17.48 7.23
C SER A 73 3.82 16.68 8.55
N LEU A 74 3.85 15.34 8.44
CA LEU A 74 3.84 14.46 9.62
C LEU A 74 4.95 14.80 10.61
N ALA A 75 6.18 15.07 10.13
CA ALA A 75 7.30 15.41 11.00
C ALA A 75 7.02 16.68 11.81
N ARG A 76 6.47 17.71 11.18
CA ARG A 76 6.12 18.97 11.86
C ARG A 76 4.89 18.84 12.75
N ILE A 77 3.89 18.02 12.37
CA ILE A 77 2.71 17.74 13.20
C ILE A 77 3.16 17.13 14.52
N LEU A 78 3.92 16.03 14.48
CA LEU A 78 4.35 15.35 15.69
C LEU A 78 5.30 16.22 16.53
N PHE A 79 6.16 17.00 15.90
CA PHE A 79 6.97 18.01 16.60
C PHE A 79 6.10 19.06 17.30
N THR A 80 5.02 19.54 16.67
CA THR A 80 4.10 20.53 17.22
C THR A 80 3.36 19.97 18.44
N ILE A 81 2.95 18.71 18.42
CA ILE A 81 2.30 18.03 19.57
C ILE A 81 3.32 17.88 20.70
N SER A 82 4.52 17.41 20.42
CA SER A 82 5.63 17.33 21.36
C SER A 82 6.96 17.18 20.61
N LYS A 83 7.97 17.97 20.98
CA LYS A 83 9.34 17.86 20.42
C LYS A 83 9.93 16.46 20.52
N LYS A 84 9.51 15.67 21.54
CA LYS A 84 9.94 14.28 21.74
C LYS A 84 9.35 13.30 20.74
N LEU A 85 8.29 13.67 20.02
CA LEU A 85 7.61 12.82 19.04
C LEU A 85 8.17 12.97 17.62
N GLU A 86 9.03 13.94 17.36
CA GLU A 86 9.61 14.10 16.02
C GLU A 86 10.38 12.86 15.54
N PRO A 87 11.19 12.15 16.37
CA PRO A 87 11.81 10.89 15.93
C PRO A 87 10.81 9.83 15.50
N VAL A 88 9.62 9.80 16.11
CA VAL A 88 8.55 8.87 15.72
C VAL A 88 8.03 9.18 14.31
N ALA A 89 7.86 10.45 13.98
CA ALA A 89 7.47 10.83 12.62
C ALA A 89 8.49 10.36 11.57
N TRP A 90 9.79 10.59 11.86
CA TRP A 90 10.86 10.14 10.96
C TRP A 90 10.96 8.60 10.90
N PHE A 91 10.62 7.88 11.97
CA PHE A 91 10.48 6.42 11.96
C PHE A 91 9.38 5.98 11.00
N ILE A 92 8.18 6.55 11.10
CA ILE A 92 7.06 6.23 10.20
C ILE A 92 7.45 6.51 8.74
N LEU A 93 8.01 7.69 8.46
CA LEU A 93 8.43 8.08 7.12
C LEU A 93 9.54 7.17 6.56
N LEU A 94 10.46 6.71 7.40
CA LEU A 94 11.51 5.77 6.99
C LEU A 94 10.95 4.38 6.69
N VAL A 95 10.01 3.88 7.50
CA VAL A 95 9.29 2.62 7.20
C VAL A 95 8.61 2.71 5.84
N VAL A 96 7.87 3.77 5.59
CA VAL A 96 7.17 4.01 4.31
C VAL A 96 8.16 4.11 3.14
N PHE A 97 9.27 4.80 3.33
CA PHE A 97 10.30 4.91 2.30
C PHE A 97 10.95 3.56 1.97
N LEU A 98 11.29 2.76 2.97
CA LEU A 98 11.85 1.43 2.76
C LEU A 98 10.85 0.48 2.08
N ILE A 99 9.56 0.54 2.46
CA ILE A 99 8.49 -0.17 1.75
C ILE A 99 8.49 0.24 0.27
N THR A 100 8.56 1.54 -0.02
CA THR A 100 8.56 2.04 -1.40
C THR A 100 9.71 1.47 -2.21
N THR A 101 10.90 1.27 -1.62
CA THR A 101 12.09 0.79 -2.35
C THR A 101 11.93 -0.62 -2.92
N TYR A 102 11.34 -1.55 -2.19
CA TYR A 102 11.09 -2.89 -2.73
C TYR A 102 9.78 -2.96 -3.52
N TYR A 103 8.77 -2.16 -3.18
CA TYR A 103 7.52 -2.09 -3.92
C TYR A 103 7.74 -1.64 -5.38
N VAL A 104 8.64 -0.66 -5.61
CA VAL A 104 9.07 -0.25 -6.96
C VAL A 104 9.69 -1.42 -7.72
N CYS A 105 10.40 -2.34 -7.07
CA CYS A 105 10.95 -3.52 -7.74
C CYS A 105 9.84 -4.46 -8.22
N VAL A 106 8.80 -4.70 -7.41
CA VAL A 106 7.64 -5.50 -7.80
C VAL A 106 6.89 -4.87 -8.98
N VAL A 107 6.69 -3.54 -8.95
CA VAL A 107 6.11 -2.80 -10.11
C VAL A 107 7.04 -2.87 -11.33
N GLY A 108 8.36 -2.94 -11.12
CA GLY A 108 9.34 -3.17 -12.16
C GLY A 108 9.21 -4.54 -12.83
N TRP A 109 8.96 -5.61 -12.05
CA TRP A 109 8.67 -6.94 -12.61
C TRP A 109 7.40 -6.92 -13.45
N ASP A 110 6.37 -6.20 -13.00
CA ASP A 110 5.14 -6.03 -13.75
C ASP A 110 5.37 -5.33 -15.09
N LEU A 111 6.20 -4.28 -15.12
CA LEU A 111 6.59 -3.60 -16.36
C LEU A 111 7.28 -4.57 -17.35
N ILE A 112 8.12 -5.49 -16.88
CA ILE A 112 8.71 -6.55 -17.71
C ILE A 112 7.60 -7.45 -18.27
N TYR A 113 6.63 -7.86 -17.43
CA TYR A 113 5.54 -8.74 -17.85
C TYR A 113 4.56 -8.08 -18.83
N ILE A 114 4.40 -6.75 -18.81
CA ILE A 114 3.66 -6.05 -19.87
C ILE A 114 4.28 -6.37 -21.23
N VAL A 115 5.61 -6.26 -21.37
CA VAL A 115 6.30 -6.55 -22.63
C VAL A 115 6.20 -8.04 -23.00
N LEU A 116 6.43 -8.93 -22.05
CA LEU A 116 6.37 -10.38 -22.26
C LEU A 116 4.96 -10.87 -22.62
N SER A 117 3.91 -10.18 -22.18
CA SER A 117 2.52 -10.59 -22.37
C SER A 117 2.05 -10.53 -23.82
N PHE A 118 2.61 -9.66 -24.64
CA PHE A 118 2.28 -9.58 -26.08
C PHE A 118 2.65 -10.86 -26.85
N THR A 119 3.67 -11.58 -26.40
CA THR A 119 4.16 -12.80 -27.04
C THR A 119 4.01 -14.05 -26.18
N LYS A 120 3.56 -13.91 -24.94
CA LYS A 120 3.56 -14.98 -23.92
C LYS A 120 4.94 -15.64 -23.77
N ALA A 121 5.99 -14.79 -23.72
CA ALA A 121 7.38 -15.24 -23.71
C ALA A 121 7.77 -16.08 -22.46
N TRP A 122 6.90 -16.16 -21.45
CA TRP A 122 7.08 -17.04 -20.29
C TRP A 122 6.95 -18.55 -20.62
N GLY A 123 6.46 -18.90 -21.83
CA GLY A 123 6.40 -20.29 -22.30
C GLY A 123 5.44 -21.18 -21.49
N SER A 124 5.69 -22.49 -21.51
CA SER A 124 4.83 -23.50 -20.88
C SER A 124 5.03 -23.62 -19.35
N ASN A 125 6.13 -23.12 -18.82
CA ASN A 125 6.43 -23.15 -17.38
C ASN A 125 6.75 -21.75 -16.85
N PRO A 126 5.73 -20.94 -16.54
CA PRO A 126 5.89 -19.58 -16.03
C PRO A 126 6.67 -19.48 -14.72
N ASP A 127 6.60 -20.48 -13.83
CA ASP A 127 7.33 -20.50 -12.57
C ASP A 127 8.84 -20.54 -12.79
N LEU A 128 9.31 -21.52 -13.57
CA LEU A 128 10.73 -21.61 -13.92
C LEU A 128 11.19 -20.38 -14.74
N PHE A 129 10.33 -19.86 -15.59
CA PHE A 129 10.64 -18.65 -16.35
C PHE A 129 10.79 -17.43 -15.43
N PHE A 130 9.87 -17.22 -14.51
CA PHE A 130 9.94 -16.13 -13.55
C PHE A 130 11.21 -16.22 -12.69
N THR A 131 11.46 -17.40 -12.11
CA THR A 131 12.60 -17.63 -11.21
C THR A 131 13.94 -17.50 -11.95
N ASN A 132 14.08 -18.18 -13.10
CA ASN A 132 15.38 -18.32 -13.76
C ASN A 132 15.68 -17.22 -14.78
N ASN A 133 14.65 -16.69 -15.47
CA ASN A 133 14.85 -15.72 -16.55
C ASN A 133 14.60 -14.29 -16.10
N VAL A 134 13.54 -14.05 -15.30
CA VAL A 134 13.21 -12.70 -14.84
C VAL A 134 14.01 -12.34 -13.58
N LEU A 135 13.92 -13.16 -12.53
CA LEU A 135 14.61 -12.91 -11.27
C LEU A 135 16.09 -13.32 -11.30
N GLN A 136 16.43 -14.30 -12.10
CA GLN A 136 17.74 -14.98 -12.08
C GLN A 136 18.13 -15.36 -10.65
N ALA A 137 17.14 -15.90 -9.93
CA ALA A 137 17.22 -16.17 -8.50
C ALA A 137 18.32 -17.18 -8.16
N THR A 138 19.05 -16.90 -7.10
CA THR A 138 20.10 -17.78 -6.58
C THR A 138 19.83 -18.07 -5.08
N ASP A 139 20.06 -19.29 -4.66
CA ASP A 139 19.91 -19.72 -3.26
C ASP A 139 21.02 -19.18 -2.34
N SER A 140 22.01 -18.49 -2.91
CA SER A 140 23.17 -18.00 -2.18
C SER A 140 23.19 -16.50 -2.05
N ILE A 141 23.64 -16.00 -0.90
CA ILE A 141 23.88 -14.57 -0.65
C ILE A 141 24.90 -13.97 -1.64
N SER A 142 25.75 -14.79 -2.26
CA SER A 142 26.64 -14.35 -3.33
C SER A 142 25.91 -13.79 -4.55
N GLY A 143 24.62 -14.13 -4.73
CA GLY A 143 23.74 -13.53 -5.73
C GLY A 143 23.57 -12.01 -5.58
N LEU A 144 23.91 -11.42 -4.44
CA LEU A 144 23.95 -9.95 -4.27
C LEU A 144 24.92 -9.25 -5.24
N PHE A 145 25.95 -9.94 -5.67
CA PHE A 145 26.94 -9.39 -6.60
C PHE A 145 26.55 -9.63 -8.08
N THR A 146 25.45 -10.30 -8.32
CA THR A 146 24.96 -10.60 -9.67
C THR A 146 23.76 -9.69 -9.99
N ILE A 147 24.01 -8.62 -10.70
CA ILE A 147 22.94 -7.69 -11.11
C ILE A 147 22.11 -8.35 -12.22
N VAL A 148 20.78 -8.21 -12.15
CA VAL A 148 19.82 -8.62 -13.17
C VAL A 148 19.46 -7.41 -14.03
N PRO A 149 20.04 -7.24 -15.25
CA PRO A 149 19.94 -6.00 -16.00
C PRO A 149 18.50 -5.60 -16.36
N ALA A 150 17.65 -6.57 -16.69
CA ALA A 150 16.24 -6.31 -17.03
C ALA A 150 15.47 -5.74 -15.82
N VAL A 151 15.69 -6.30 -14.63
CA VAL A 151 15.06 -5.82 -13.40
C VAL A 151 15.61 -4.44 -13.02
N LEU A 152 16.93 -4.24 -13.12
CA LEU A 152 17.53 -2.93 -12.83
C LEU A 152 16.99 -1.84 -13.76
N ALA A 153 16.86 -2.14 -15.06
CA ALA A 153 16.32 -1.21 -16.04
C ALA A 153 14.85 -0.87 -15.75
N SER A 154 14.02 -1.88 -15.42
CA SER A 154 12.62 -1.66 -15.07
C SER A 154 12.46 -0.84 -13.78
N VAL A 155 13.24 -1.14 -12.74
CA VAL A 155 13.31 -0.36 -11.50
C VAL A 155 13.68 1.09 -11.77
N PHE A 156 14.70 1.33 -12.64
CA PHE A 156 15.05 2.68 -13.05
C PHE A 156 13.89 3.40 -13.73
N VAL A 157 13.17 2.74 -14.64
CA VAL A 157 12.02 3.33 -15.33
C VAL A 157 10.92 3.73 -14.32
N ILE A 158 10.59 2.87 -13.35
CA ILE A 158 9.57 3.16 -12.36
C ILE A 158 9.99 4.33 -11.45
N TRP A 159 11.26 4.37 -10.98
CA TRP A 159 11.77 5.51 -10.21
C TRP A 159 11.79 6.80 -11.04
N PHE A 160 12.14 6.73 -12.32
CA PHE A 160 12.13 7.88 -13.23
C PHE A 160 10.70 8.42 -13.44
N LEU A 161 9.72 7.53 -13.67
CA LEU A 161 8.31 7.92 -13.82
C LEU A 161 7.79 8.55 -12.52
N SER A 162 8.09 7.95 -11.37
CA SER A 162 7.71 8.47 -10.06
C SER A 162 8.31 9.85 -9.81
N TRP A 163 9.61 10.03 -10.07
CA TRP A 163 10.28 11.33 -10.01
C TRP A 163 9.63 12.36 -10.95
N PHE A 164 9.32 11.96 -12.19
CA PHE A 164 8.72 12.85 -13.19
C PHE A 164 7.35 13.36 -12.76
N ILE A 165 6.59 12.56 -12.01
CA ILE A 165 5.29 12.93 -11.46
C ILE A 165 5.44 13.80 -10.22
N ILE A 166 6.23 13.36 -9.23
CA ILE A 166 6.31 13.99 -7.89
C ILE A 166 7.03 15.35 -7.94
N LYS A 167 7.99 15.53 -8.86
CA LYS A 167 8.69 16.82 -9.02
C LYS A 167 7.78 17.97 -9.44
N ARG A 168 6.57 17.66 -9.96
CA ARG A 168 5.58 18.65 -10.38
C ARG A 168 4.79 19.12 -9.16
N GLU A 169 4.03 20.20 -9.34
CA GLU A 169 3.08 20.66 -8.33
C GLU A 169 1.97 19.61 -8.13
N LEU A 170 1.36 19.64 -6.95
CA LEU A 170 0.38 18.64 -6.52
C LEU A 170 -0.67 18.30 -7.58
N ASN A 171 -1.31 19.33 -8.15
CA ASN A 171 -2.41 19.14 -9.09
C ASN A 171 -1.95 18.70 -10.48
N ASP A 172 -0.79 19.19 -10.96
CA ASP A 172 -0.21 18.85 -12.26
C ASP A 172 0.56 17.53 -12.25
N GLY A 173 0.96 17.07 -11.08
CA GLY A 173 1.62 15.79 -10.84
C GLY A 173 0.61 14.73 -10.37
N ILE A 174 0.50 14.54 -9.07
CA ILE A 174 -0.29 13.49 -8.42
C ILE A 174 -1.77 13.60 -8.80
N GLY A 175 -2.35 14.81 -8.72
CA GLY A 175 -3.77 15.04 -8.99
C GLY A 175 -4.16 14.63 -10.42
N LYS A 176 -3.41 15.11 -11.42
CA LYS A 176 -3.66 14.79 -12.81
C LYS A 176 -3.45 13.32 -13.13
N VAL A 177 -2.38 12.72 -12.63
CA VAL A 177 -2.08 11.30 -12.87
C VAL A 177 -3.15 10.41 -12.26
N SER A 178 -3.54 10.64 -11.00
CA SER A 178 -4.57 9.84 -10.33
C SER A 178 -5.95 10.00 -10.99
N THR A 179 -6.30 11.20 -11.45
CA THR A 179 -7.57 11.46 -12.16
C THR A 179 -7.64 10.73 -13.51
N ILE A 180 -6.51 10.40 -14.12
CA ILE A 180 -6.46 9.66 -15.39
C ILE A 180 -6.32 8.15 -15.13
N LEU A 181 -5.35 7.73 -14.31
CA LEU A 181 -5.01 6.32 -14.16
C LEU A 181 -6.08 5.53 -13.41
N LEU A 182 -6.71 6.09 -12.37
CA LEU A 182 -7.71 5.37 -11.59
C LEU A 182 -8.97 5.02 -12.41
N PRO A 183 -9.60 5.95 -13.16
CA PRO A 183 -10.70 5.56 -14.04
C PRO A 183 -10.31 4.55 -15.12
N LEU A 184 -9.11 4.67 -15.71
CA LEU A 184 -8.63 3.69 -16.69
C LEU A 184 -8.45 2.31 -16.06
N LEU A 185 -7.88 2.25 -14.86
CA LEU A 185 -7.76 1.04 -14.06
C LEU A 185 -9.14 0.40 -13.82
N CYS A 186 -10.11 1.19 -13.37
CA CYS A 186 -11.48 0.70 -13.15
C CYS A 186 -12.12 0.15 -14.44
N ILE A 187 -11.93 0.83 -15.58
CA ILE A 187 -12.43 0.36 -16.87
C ILE A 187 -11.80 -0.98 -17.25
N ILE A 188 -10.48 -1.10 -17.10
CA ILE A 188 -9.76 -2.34 -17.41
C ILE A 188 -10.25 -3.49 -16.51
N VAL A 189 -10.42 -3.24 -15.21
CA VAL A 189 -10.93 -4.25 -14.28
C VAL A 189 -12.35 -4.68 -14.66
N VAL A 190 -13.23 -3.74 -15.03
CA VAL A 190 -14.59 -4.08 -15.50
C VAL A 190 -14.53 -4.98 -16.75
N ILE A 191 -13.65 -4.69 -17.70
CA ILE A 191 -13.46 -5.51 -18.90
C ILE A 191 -12.97 -6.91 -18.52
N ILE A 192 -11.97 -7.02 -17.66
CA ILE A 192 -11.40 -8.31 -17.22
C ILE A 192 -12.45 -9.13 -16.47
N VAL A 193 -13.18 -8.52 -15.53
CA VAL A 193 -14.22 -9.20 -14.76
C VAL A 193 -15.37 -9.66 -15.68
N ALA A 194 -15.88 -8.78 -16.55
CA ALA A 194 -16.93 -9.14 -17.50
C ALA A 194 -16.50 -10.30 -18.41
N PHE A 195 -15.27 -10.26 -18.92
CA PHE A 195 -14.70 -11.34 -19.72
C PHE A 195 -14.56 -12.64 -18.91
N SER A 196 -14.01 -12.56 -17.69
CA SER A 196 -13.77 -13.74 -16.85
C SER A 196 -15.05 -14.51 -16.52
N LEU A 197 -16.17 -13.81 -16.34
CA LEU A 197 -17.48 -14.42 -16.09
C LEU A 197 -18.01 -15.22 -17.29
N THR A 198 -17.52 -14.97 -18.51
CA THR A 198 -17.90 -15.74 -19.71
C THR A 198 -17.09 -17.02 -19.90
N LEU A 199 -16.03 -17.22 -19.13
CA LEU A 199 -15.16 -18.38 -19.26
C LEU A 199 -15.84 -19.67 -18.77
N PRO A 200 -15.65 -20.82 -19.47
CA PRO A 200 -16.12 -22.12 -18.97
C PRO A 200 -15.53 -22.43 -17.59
N GLY A 201 -16.38 -22.82 -16.64
CA GLY A 201 -15.92 -23.13 -15.27
C GLY A 201 -15.74 -21.90 -14.36
N ALA A 202 -16.02 -20.68 -14.81
CA ALA A 202 -15.97 -19.47 -13.97
C ALA A 202 -16.79 -19.63 -12.68
N SER A 203 -17.94 -20.32 -12.75
CA SER A 203 -18.80 -20.56 -11.58
C SER A 203 -18.14 -21.41 -10.50
N LEU A 204 -17.20 -22.30 -10.84
CA LEU A 204 -16.44 -23.07 -9.85
C LEU A 204 -15.61 -22.17 -8.96
N GLY A 205 -15.14 -21.04 -9.49
CA GLY A 205 -14.34 -20.06 -8.77
C GLY A 205 -15.21 -19.07 -8.00
N TYR A 206 -16.06 -18.28 -8.65
CA TYR A 206 -16.77 -17.20 -7.93
C TYR A 206 -17.74 -17.72 -6.87
N THR A 207 -18.25 -18.94 -6.98
CA THR A 207 -19.05 -19.57 -5.91
C THR A 207 -18.27 -19.73 -4.61
N GLN A 208 -16.95 -19.87 -4.67
CA GLN A 208 -16.09 -19.95 -3.47
C GLN A 208 -16.17 -18.67 -2.62
N ILE A 209 -16.35 -17.50 -3.27
CA ILE A 209 -16.54 -16.22 -2.56
C ILE A 209 -17.85 -16.23 -1.76
N PHE A 210 -18.91 -16.82 -2.31
CA PHE A 210 -20.26 -16.78 -1.75
C PHE A 210 -20.60 -18.01 -0.90
N THR A 211 -19.73 -19.03 -0.88
CA THR A 211 -19.91 -20.22 -0.03
C THR A 211 -19.30 -19.94 1.35
N PRO A 212 -20.12 -19.81 2.40
CA PRO A 212 -19.60 -19.45 3.72
C PRO A 212 -19.17 -20.69 4.50
N ASP A 213 -18.01 -20.62 5.14
CA ASP A 213 -17.65 -21.48 6.25
C ASP A 213 -17.92 -20.75 7.58
N TRP A 214 -19.08 -21.01 8.17
CA TRP A 214 -19.49 -20.32 9.39
C TRP A 214 -18.62 -20.67 10.61
N SER A 215 -17.90 -21.78 10.59
CA SER A 215 -16.99 -22.17 11.67
C SER A 215 -15.79 -21.21 11.76
N ALA A 216 -15.41 -20.59 10.64
CA ALA A 216 -14.34 -19.61 10.57
C ALA A 216 -14.56 -18.39 11.48
N LEU A 217 -15.83 -18.01 11.73
CA LEU A 217 -16.14 -16.86 12.60
C LEU A 217 -15.73 -17.05 14.07
N THR A 218 -15.56 -18.28 14.51
CA THR A 218 -15.10 -18.61 15.89
C THR A 218 -13.57 -18.56 16.01
N ASN A 219 -12.85 -18.47 14.90
CA ASN A 219 -11.40 -18.43 14.87
C ASN A 219 -10.90 -16.98 14.95
N LEU A 220 -10.17 -16.65 16.01
CA LEU A 220 -9.59 -15.31 16.21
C LEU A 220 -8.65 -14.90 15.05
N ASN A 221 -7.93 -15.85 14.45
CA ASN A 221 -7.02 -15.53 13.34
C ASN A 221 -7.75 -14.99 12.12
N VAL A 222 -9.00 -15.39 11.86
CA VAL A 222 -9.83 -14.87 10.78
C VAL A 222 -10.15 -13.37 11.00
N TRP A 223 -10.45 -12.99 12.23
CA TRP A 223 -10.66 -11.59 12.60
C TRP A 223 -9.37 -10.77 12.48
N LEU A 224 -8.25 -11.31 12.94
CA LEU A 224 -6.95 -10.68 12.79
C LEU A 224 -6.55 -10.52 11.32
N ALA A 225 -6.82 -11.53 10.48
CA ALA A 225 -6.60 -11.42 9.03
C ALA A 225 -7.44 -10.31 8.40
N ALA A 226 -8.70 -10.15 8.81
CA ALA A 226 -9.57 -9.07 8.34
C ALA A 226 -9.07 -7.69 8.77
N PHE A 227 -8.65 -7.53 10.04
CA PHE A 227 -8.04 -6.29 10.51
C PHE A 227 -6.75 -5.98 9.76
N GLY A 228 -5.87 -6.97 9.57
CA GLY A 228 -4.64 -6.84 8.80
C GLY A 228 -4.92 -6.42 7.35
N GLN A 229 -5.90 -7.04 6.68
CA GLN A 229 -6.28 -6.67 5.32
C GLN A 229 -6.69 -5.19 5.23
N ILE A 230 -7.50 -4.71 6.16
CA ILE A 230 -7.96 -3.31 6.16
C ILE A 230 -6.80 -2.33 6.42
N VAL A 231 -5.85 -2.66 7.33
CA VAL A 231 -4.66 -1.82 7.54
C VAL A 231 -3.88 -1.61 6.25
N PHE A 232 -3.61 -2.69 5.53
CA PHE A 232 -2.83 -2.63 4.28
C PHE A 232 -3.62 -2.01 3.13
N SER A 233 -4.88 -2.41 2.96
CA SER A 233 -5.73 -1.99 1.85
C SER A 233 -6.02 -0.49 1.87
N LEU A 234 -6.22 0.12 3.03
CA LEU A 234 -6.43 1.56 3.17
C LEU A 234 -5.13 2.34 3.42
N SER A 235 -3.97 1.69 3.35
CA SER A 235 -2.65 2.32 3.55
C SER A 235 -2.56 3.09 4.87
N LEU A 236 -3.13 2.53 5.97
CA LEU A 236 -3.18 3.18 7.28
C LEU A 236 -1.78 3.30 7.90
N GLY A 237 -1.52 4.41 8.59
CA GLY A 237 -0.23 4.66 9.25
C GLY A 237 0.94 4.89 8.29
N MET A 238 0.66 5.12 7.01
CA MET A 238 1.67 5.40 5.97
C MET A 238 1.82 6.90 5.68
N ALA A 239 1.27 7.77 6.51
CA ALA A 239 1.27 9.23 6.36
C ALA A 239 0.58 9.74 5.07
N ILE A 240 0.01 8.88 4.23
CA ILE A 240 -0.59 9.26 2.95
C ILE A 240 -1.85 10.09 3.18
N ALA A 241 -2.82 9.55 3.92
CA ALA A 241 -4.11 10.20 4.16
C ALA A 241 -3.93 11.51 4.92
N MET A 242 -3.02 11.56 5.88
CA MET A 242 -2.66 12.77 6.61
C MET A 242 -2.05 13.82 5.69
N THR A 243 -1.10 13.43 4.84
CA THR A 243 -0.44 14.33 3.87
C THR A 243 -1.44 14.88 2.87
N TYR A 244 -2.27 14.03 2.27
CA TYR A 244 -3.25 14.48 1.28
C TYR A 244 -4.35 15.34 1.88
N ALA A 245 -4.80 15.04 3.11
CA ALA A 245 -5.76 15.86 3.83
C ALA A 245 -5.18 17.24 4.22
N SER A 246 -3.85 17.36 4.40
CA SER A 246 -3.22 18.64 4.67
C SER A 246 -3.35 19.64 3.51
N TYR A 247 -3.60 19.15 2.30
CA TYR A 247 -3.79 19.94 1.09
C TYR A 247 -5.28 20.22 0.77
N LEU A 248 -6.22 19.76 1.60
CA LEU A 248 -7.65 20.04 1.38
C LEU A 248 -7.97 21.51 1.66
N PRO A 249 -8.78 22.18 0.82
CA PRO A 249 -9.26 23.53 1.09
C PRO A 249 -10.23 23.56 2.28
N GLU A 250 -10.38 24.74 2.88
CA GLU A 250 -11.39 24.98 3.91
C GLU A 250 -12.79 24.59 3.41
N GLY A 251 -13.64 24.14 4.31
CA GLY A 251 -14.99 23.69 3.96
C GLY A 251 -15.10 22.25 3.44
N SER A 252 -13.99 21.51 3.36
CA SER A 252 -13.98 20.10 2.92
C SER A 252 -14.76 19.19 3.87
N LYS A 253 -15.50 18.23 3.31
CA LYS A 253 -16.33 17.25 4.03
C LYS A 253 -15.51 16.00 4.37
N LEU A 254 -14.77 16.05 5.46
CA LEU A 254 -13.78 15.03 5.79
C LEU A 254 -14.39 13.65 6.03
N VAL A 255 -15.49 13.55 6.79
CA VAL A 255 -16.12 12.27 7.10
C VAL A 255 -16.75 11.65 5.86
N ASP A 256 -17.45 12.47 5.05
CA ASP A 256 -18.08 12.01 3.82
C ASP A 256 -17.01 11.45 2.85
N ASN A 257 -15.87 12.15 2.72
CA ASN A 257 -14.76 11.73 1.87
C ASN A 257 -14.11 10.42 2.40
N ALA A 258 -13.89 10.29 3.71
CA ALA A 258 -13.30 9.09 4.29
C ALA A 258 -14.16 7.85 4.06
N VAL A 259 -15.48 7.98 4.28
CA VAL A 259 -16.45 6.91 4.02
C VAL A 259 -16.43 6.53 2.54
N LEU A 260 -16.47 7.51 1.63
CA LEU A 260 -16.47 7.25 0.19
C LEU A 260 -15.18 6.55 -0.27
N VAL A 261 -14.01 6.98 0.21
CA VAL A 261 -12.72 6.33 -0.09
C VAL A 261 -12.71 4.89 0.39
N ALA A 262 -13.10 4.64 1.65
CA ALA A 262 -13.10 3.32 2.24
C ALA A 262 -14.03 2.34 1.50
N PHE A 263 -15.25 2.78 1.18
CA PHE A 263 -16.19 1.94 0.42
C PHE A 263 -15.76 1.74 -1.04
N SER A 264 -15.18 2.76 -1.69
CA SER A 264 -14.67 2.61 -3.06
C SER A 264 -13.54 1.59 -3.12
N ASN A 265 -12.61 1.64 -2.17
CA ASN A 265 -11.52 0.69 -2.07
C ASN A 265 -12.02 -0.74 -1.81
N SER A 266 -12.89 -0.92 -0.81
CA SER A 266 -13.45 -2.24 -0.48
C SER A 266 -14.35 -2.79 -1.60
N GLY A 267 -15.12 -1.94 -2.26
CA GLY A 267 -15.91 -2.29 -3.43
C GLY A 267 -15.02 -2.78 -4.59
N PHE A 268 -13.90 -2.12 -4.81
CA PHE A 268 -12.90 -2.56 -5.79
C PHE A 268 -12.33 -3.94 -5.45
N GLU A 269 -11.95 -4.20 -4.19
CA GLU A 269 -11.42 -5.50 -3.75
C GLU A 269 -12.39 -6.65 -4.03
N VAL A 270 -13.64 -6.48 -3.59
CA VAL A 270 -14.67 -7.50 -3.77
C VAL A 270 -14.97 -7.71 -5.26
N PHE A 271 -15.15 -6.64 -6.02
CA PHE A 271 -15.44 -6.71 -7.45
C PHE A 271 -14.30 -7.38 -8.23
N ASN A 272 -13.05 -6.98 -7.97
CA ASN A 272 -11.88 -7.60 -8.59
C ASN A 272 -11.76 -9.07 -8.25
N SER A 273 -12.08 -9.47 -7.00
CA SER A 273 -12.04 -10.88 -6.58
C SER A 273 -12.98 -11.75 -7.37
N ILE A 274 -14.16 -11.25 -7.77
CA ILE A 274 -15.07 -12.00 -8.65
C ILE A 274 -14.36 -12.39 -9.95
N GLY A 275 -13.62 -11.46 -10.56
CA GLY A 275 -12.85 -11.72 -11.77
C GLY A 275 -11.72 -12.73 -11.54
N ILE A 276 -10.93 -12.52 -10.49
CA ILE A 276 -9.80 -13.40 -10.13
C ILE A 276 -10.29 -14.83 -9.91
N PHE A 277 -11.31 -15.01 -9.08
CA PHE A 277 -11.86 -16.33 -8.80
C PHE A 277 -12.49 -16.99 -10.04
N SER A 278 -13.16 -16.23 -10.89
CA SER A 278 -13.68 -16.73 -12.16
C SER A 278 -12.58 -17.27 -13.07
N ILE A 279 -11.46 -16.57 -13.16
CA ILE A 279 -10.28 -17.00 -13.91
C ILE A 279 -9.67 -18.26 -13.29
N LEU A 280 -9.54 -18.34 -11.97
CA LEU A 280 -9.04 -19.53 -11.29
C LEU A 280 -9.99 -20.73 -11.45
N GLY A 281 -11.31 -20.52 -11.44
CA GLY A 281 -12.30 -21.55 -11.74
C GLY A 281 -12.19 -22.10 -13.17
N PHE A 282 -11.95 -21.23 -14.14
CA PHE A 282 -11.62 -21.63 -15.51
C PHE A 282 -10.34 -22.48 -15.55
N MET A 283 -9.29 -22.08 -14.84
CA MET A 283 -8.03 -22.83 -14.77
C MET A 283 -8.25 -24.22 -14.16
N THR A 284 -9.03 -24.34 -13.06
CA THR A 284 -9.38 -25.61 -12.45
C THR A 284 -10.05 -26.55 -13.46
N LEU A 285 -11.00 -26.04 -14.25
CA LEU A 285 -11.69 -26.83 -15.27
C LEU A 285 -10.76 -27.24 -16.43
N SER A 286 -9.90 -26.32 -16.89
CA SER A 286 -9.12 -26.52 -18.11
C SER A 286 -7.82 -27.32 -17.87
N SER A 287 -7.21 -27.23 -16.69
CA SER A 287 -5.96 -27.91 -16.35
C SER A 287 -6.14 -29.11 -15.41
N GLY A 288 -7.31 -29.21 -14.73
CA GLY A 288 -7.54 -30.22 -13.70
C GLY A 288 -6.83 -29.96 -12.38
N ILE A 289 -6.15 -28.80 -12.24
CA ILE A 289 -5.49 -28.42 -10.97
C ILE A 289 -6.57 -28.01 -9.96
N PRO A 290 -6.55 -28.57 -8.73
CA PRO A 290 -7.50 -28.20 -7.69
C PRO A 290 -7.47 -26.71 -7.38
N PHE A 291 -8.63 -26.10 -7.12
CA PHE A 291 -8.78 -24.67 -6.89
C PHE A 291 -7.89 -24.16 -5.74
N ASN A 292 -7.76 -24.93 -4.65
CA ASN A 292 -6.94 -24.58 -3.50
C ASN A 292 -5.43 -24.52 -3.78
N GLU A 293 -4.95 -25.18 -4.83
CA GLU A 293 -3.56 -25.11 -5.26
C GLU A 293 -3.28 -23.88 -6.14
N LEU A 294 -4.33 -23.32 -6.75
CA LEU A 294 -4.24 -22.14 -7.60
C LEU A 294 -4.32 -20.83 -6.80
N VAL A 295 -4.98 -20.84 -5.65
CA VAL A 295 -5.14 -19.64 -4.81
C VAL A 295 -3.85 -19.40 -4.03
N THR A 296 -2.98 -18.58 -4.59
CA THR A 296 -1.75 -18.12 -3.97
C THR A 296 -1.80 -16.61 -3.74
N GLU A 297 -0.86 -16.06 -2.98
CA GLU A 297 -0.77 -14.63 -2.76
C GLU A 297 0.47 -14.01 -3.40
N GLY A 298 0.45 -12.70 -3.51
CA GLY A 298 1.61 -11.93 -3.91
C GLY A 298 2.05 -12.18 -5.34
N THR A 299 3.36 -12.19 -5.51
CA THR A 299 4.01 -12.33 -6.83
C THR A 299 3.76 -13.67 -7.48
N GLY A 300 3.52 -14.73 -6.72
CA GLY A 300 3.17 -16.05 -7.24
C GLY A 300 1.88 -16.03 -8.05
N LEU A 301 0.82 -15.39 -7.53
CA LEU A 301 -0.44 -15.25 -8.26
C LEU A 301 -0.24 -14.45 -9.56
N ALA A 302 0.41 -13.29 -9.48
CA ALA A 302 0.54 -12.39 -10.62
C ALA A 302 1.49 -12.90 -11.71
N PHE A 303 2.66 -13.44 -11.34
CA PHE A 303 3.73 -13.73 -12.30
C PHE A 303 3.90 -15.23 -12.61
N VAL A 304 3.19 -16.11 -11.91
CA VAL A 304 3.20 -17.55 -12.16
C VAL A 304 1.81 -18.04 -12.56
N VAL A 305 0.81 -17.90 -11.68
CA VAL A 305 -0.53 -18.46 -11.92
C VAL A 305 -1.22 -17.78 -13.10
N PHE A 306 -1.28 -16.45 -13.14
CA PHE A 306 -1.93 -15.74 -14.26
C PHE A 306 -1.28 -16.03 -15.62
N PRO A 307 0.05 -16.02 -15.79
CA PRO A 307 0.69 -16.48 -17.03
C PRO A 307 0.31 -17.91 -17.46
N GLN A 308 0.16 -18.85 -16.49
CA GLN A 308 -0.35 -20.20 -16.80
C GLN A 308 -1.77 -20.13 -17.34
N VAL A 309 -2.65 -19.35 -16.71
CA VAL A 309 -4.03 -19.14 -17.18
C VAL A 309 -4.06 -18.55 -18.59
N PHE A 310 -3.25 -17.52 -18.85
CA PHE A 310 -3.16 -16.91 -20.18
C PHE A 310 -2.67 -17.89 -21.27
N ASN A 311 -1.89 -18.91 -20.91
CA ASN A 311 -1.53 -19.97 -21.85
C ASN A 311 -2.72 -20.79 -22.31
N THR A 312 -3.73 -20.97 -21.46
CA THR A 312 -4.93 -21.77 -21.77
C THR A 312 -6.04 -20.97 -22.46
N MET A 313 -5.99 -19.63 -22.45
CA MET A 313 -7.00 -18.74 -23.04
C MET A 313 -6.94 -18.61 -24.57
N GLY A 314 -5.96 -19.25 -25.24
CA GLY A 314 -5.82 -19.16 -26.70
C GLY A 314 -5.45 -17.74 -27.20
N PRO A 315 -5.98 -17.30 -28.37
CA PRO A 315 -5.61 -16.00 -28.98
C PRO A 315 -6.04 -14.78 -28.16
N VAL A 316 -7.12 -14.86 -27.39
CA VAL A 316 -7.64 -13.74 -26.60
C VAL A 316 -6.66 -13.31 -25.50
N ALA A 317 -5.78 -14.22 -25.09
CA ALA A 317 -4.73 -13.93 -24.12
C ALA A 317 -3.81 -12.77 -24.54
N HIS A 318 -3.55 -12.60 -25.84
CA HIS A 318 -2.74 -11.49 -26.35
C HIS A 318 -3.35 -10.10 -26.12
N ILE A 319 -4.63 -10.03 -25.73
CA ILE A 319 -5.33 -8.80 -25.35
C ILE A 319 -5.47 -8.72 -23.83
N ILE A 320 -5.96 -9.79 -23.22
CA ILE A 320 -6.30 -9.80 -21.77
C ILE A 320 -5.04 -9.74 -20.91
N ALA A 321 -3.97 -10.45 -21.28
CA ALA A 321 -2.74 -10.45 -20.48
C ALA A 321 -2.06 -9.06 -20.43
N PRO A 322 -1.83 -8.33 -21.55
CA PRO A 322 -1.34 -6.96 -21.46
C PRO A 322 -2.24 -6.03 -20.65
N LEU A 323 -3.56 -6.13 -20.81
CA LEU A 323 -4.51 -5.31 -20.04
C LEU A 323 -4.40 -5.59 -18.53
N PHE A 324 -4.24 -6.85 -18.13
CA PHE A 324 -4.06 -7.25 -16.75
C PHE A 324 -2.79 -6.62 -16.14
N PHE A 325 -1.64 -6.74 -16.81
CA PHE A 325 -0.40 -6.15 -16.31
C PHE A 325 -0.42 -4.61 -16.38
N ILE A 326 -1.04 -3.99 -17.37
CA ILE A 326 -1.24 -2.53 -17.40
C ILE A 326 -2.11 -2.07 -16.21
N CYS A 327 -3.13 -2.84 -15.83
CA CYS A 327 -3.94 -2.58 -14.66
C CYS A 327 -3.09 -2.58 -13.37
N ILE A 328 -2.23 -3.60 -13.20
CA ILE A 328 -1.29 -3.71 -12.08
C ILE A 328 -0.31 -2.52 -12.06
N LEU A 329 0.24 -2.13 -13.22
CA LEU A 329 1.14 -0.98 -13.33
C LEU A 329 0.46 0.31 -12.86
N PHE A 330 -0.78 0.56 -13.26
CA PHE A 330 -1.51 1.76 -12.85
C PHE A 330 -1.75 1.80 -11.35
N ALA A 331 -2.19 0.67 -10.76
CA ALA A 331 -2.34 0.53 -9.31
C ALA A 331 -0.99 0.73 -8.57
N GLY A 332 0.09 0.16 -9.12
CA GLY A 332 1.43 0.27 -8.55
C GLY A 332 1.95 1.71 -8.55
N ILE A 333 1.86 2.42 -9.68
CA ILE A 333 2.36 3.79 -9.79
C ILE A 333 1.59 4.76 -8.90
N THR A 334 0.25 4.66 -8.83
CA THR A 334 -0.55 5.53 -7.96
C THR A 334 -0.20 5.35 -6.48
N SER A 335 0.11 4.13 -6.06
CA SER A 335 0.58 3.84 -4.70
C SER A 335 2.00 4.36 -4.45
N VAL A 336 2.96 4.14 -5.37
CA VAL A 336 4.35 4.63 -5.24
C VAL A 336 4.40 6.15 -5.07
N ILE A 337 3.67 6.90 -5.91
CA ILE A 337 3.69 8.37 -5.81
C ILE A 337 3.07 8.88 -4.51
N ALA A 338 2.08 8.17 -3.98
CA ALA A 338 1.45 8.50 -2.71
C ALA A 338 2.39 8.26 -1.51
N LEU A 339 3.08 7.10 -1.48
CA LEU A 339 4.07 6.77 -0.46
C LEU A 339 5.22 7.79 -0.42
N LEU A 340 5.71 8.23 -1.58
CA LEU A 340 6.79 9.19 -1.68
C LEU A 340 6.40 10.61 -1.30
N GLU A 341 5.12 10.99 -1.47
CA GLU A 341 4.68 12.36 -1.20
C GLU A 341 4.87 12.76 0.26
N GLY A 342 4.48 11.90 1.21
CA GLY A 342 4.64 12.16 2.65
C GLY A 342 6.11 12.37 3.04
N VAL A 343 7.01 11.56 2.47
CA VAL A 343 8.46 11.66 2.69
C VAL A 343 9.01 12.97 2.10
N CYS A 344 8.68 13.26 0.84
CA CYS A 344 9.13 14.47 0.16
C CYS A 344 8.61 15.73 0.85
N TYR A 345 7.34 15.73 1.28
CA TYR A 345 6.76 16.88 1.97
C TYR A 345 7.46 17.17 3.31
N SER A 346 7.72 16.12 4.11
CA SER A 346 8.37 16.28 5.41
C SER A 346 9.82 16.79 5.28
N ILE A 347 10.57 16.28 4.31
CA ILE A 347 11.94 16.76 4.04
C ILE A 347 11.91 18.19 3.52
N SER A 348 11.04 18.50 2.55
CA SER A 348 10.92 19.85 1.98
C SER A 348 10.57 20.90 3.04
N GLU A 349 9.63 20.56 3.94
CA GLU A 349 9.15 21.48 4.97
C GLU A 349 10.23 21.75 6.05
N LYS A 350 10.92 20.71 6.54
CA LYS A 350 11.95 20.86 7.57
C LYS A 350 13.18 21.62 7.07
N PHE A 351 13.66 21.26 5.88
CA PHE A 351 14.93 21.76 5.35
C PHE A 351 14.79 22.91 4.33
N LEU A 352 13.55 23.41 4.09
CA LEU A 352 13.25 24.45 3.09
C LEU A 352 13.86 24.15 1.71
N ILE A 353 13.83 22.88 1.31
CA ILE A 353 14.31 22.42 0.02
C ILE A 353 13.13 22.46 -0.97
N GLU A 354 13.37 23.00 -2.16
CA GLU A 354 12.38 22.99 -3.24
C GLU A 354 11.90 21.57 -3.56
N ARG A 355 10.59 21.39 -3.77
CA ARG A 355 9.95 20.13 -4.12
C ARG A 355 10.71 19.32 -5.19
N LYS A 356 11.13 19.97 -6.28
CA LYS A 356 11.87 19.32 -7.36
C LYS A 356 13.21 18.73 -6.88
N LYS A 357 13.96 19.47 -6.06
CA LYS A 357 15.24 19.00 -5.51
C LYS A 357 15.03 17.87 -4.52
N THR A 358 14.05 17.98 -3.63
CA THR A 358 13.71 16.93 -2.68
C THR A 358 13.30 15.65 -3.40
N ALA A 359 12.37 15.72 -4.38
CA ALA A 359 11.97 14.59 -5.19
C ALA A 359 13.16 13.93 -5.89
N THR A 360 14.11 14.74 -6.42
CA THR A 360 15.30 14.20 -7.08
C THR A 360 16.18 13.43 -6.11
N VAL A 361 16.49 13.98 -4.93
CA VAL A 361 17.32 13.30 -3.94
C VAL A 361 16.65 12.03 -3.41
N VAL A 362 15.35 12.10 -3.05
CA VAL A 362 14.60 10.96 -2.53
C VAL A 362 14.53 9.83 -3.58
N CYS A 363 14.26 10.15 -4.85
CA CYS A 363 14.19 9.14 -5.89
C CYS A 363 15.56 8.54 -6.23
N ILE A 364 16.66 9.32 -6.20
CA ILE A 364 18.01 8.79 -6.41
C ILE A 364 18.39 7.84 -5.26
N VAL A 365 18.17 8.26 -4.00
CA VAL A 365 18.47 7.41 -2.83
C VAL A 365 17.62 6.15 -2.87
N GLY A 366 16.33 6.28 -3.18
CA GLY A 366 15.43 5.14 -3.31
C GLY A 366 15.86 4.18 -4.41
N PHE A 367 16.25 4.69 -5.59
CA PHE A 367 16.79 3.87 -6.67
C PHE A 367 18.04 3.11 -6.24
N LEU A 368 18.99 3.79 -5.59
CA LEU A 368 20.22 3.15 -5.10
C LEU A 368 19.93 2.02 -4.10
N ILE A 369 18.99 2.20 -3.18
CA ILE A 369 18.57 1.13 -2.27
C ILE A 369 17.88 0.01 -3.04
N SER A 370 17.00 0.34 -4.00
CA SER A 370 16.27 -0.65 -4.81
C SER A 370 17.19 -1.51 -5.68
N THR A 371 18.45 -1.11 -5.95
CA THR A 371 19.40 -1.94 -6.70
C THR A 371 19.68 -3.28 -6.02
N ILE A 372 19.54 -3.35 -4.70
CA ILE A 372 19.71 -4.59 -3.92
C ILE A 372 18.69 -5.64 -4.35
N PHE A 373 17.45 -5.21 -4.65
CA PHE A 373 16.37 -6.09 -5.09
C PHE A 373 16.47 -6.47 -6.58
N ALA A 374 17.32 -5.78 -7.34
CA ALA A 374 17.63 -6.09 -8.73
C ALA A 374 18.85 -7.02 -8.90
N THR A 375 19.07 -7.90 -7.95
CA THR A 375 20.17 -8.88 -7.92
C THR A 375 19.64 -10.31 -7.87
N GLY A 376 20.49 -11.32 -8.08
CA GLY A 376 20.11 -12.73 -7.98
C GLY A 376 19.61 -13.16 -6.58
N ALA A 377 20.00 -12.47 -5.51
CA ALA A 377 19.44 -12.65 -4.16
C ALA A 377 18.28 -11.71 -3.86
N GLY A 378 17.90 -10.87 -4.84
CA GLY A 378 16.97 -9.75 -4.65
C GLY A 378 15.58 -10.16 -4.19
N SER A 379 15.02 -11.24 -4.71
CA SER A 379 13.69 -11.74 -4.33
C SER A 379 13.66 -12.24 -2.89
N THR A 380 14.70 -12.93 -2.44
CA THR A 380 14.83 -13.40 -1.05
C THR A 380 14.92 -12.21 -0.08
N ILE A 381 15.77 -11.23 -0.39
CA ILE A 381 15.92 -10.03 0.43
C ILE A 381 14.63 -9.22 0.45
N LEU A 382 13.94 -9.10 -0.69
CA LEU A 382 12.64 -8.44 -0.79
C LEU A 382 11.63 -9.10 0.15
N GLY A 383 11.54 -10.43 0.15
CA GLY A 383 10.65 -11.17 1.05
C GLY A 383 10.95 -10.89 2.53
N ILE A 384 12.22 -10.78 2.92
CA ILE A 384 12.62 -10.45 4.29
C ILE A 384 12.21 -9.01 4.65
N PHE A 385 12.45 -8.05 3.75
CA PHE A 385 12.05 -6.64 3.93
C PHE A 385 10.53 -6.54 4.07
N ASP A 386 9.79 -7.15 3.14
CA ASP A 386 8.33 -7.14 3.12
C ASP A 386 7.75 -7.72 4.42
N GLY A 387 8.20 -8.89 4.81
CA GLY A 387 7.77 -9.55 6.05
C GLY A 387 8.04 -8.72 7.30
N PHE A 388 9.27 -8.18 7.45
CA PHE A 388 9.64 -7.41 8.62
C PHE A 388 8.97 -6.02 8.65
N LEU A 389 8.99 -5.30 7.53
CA LEU A 389 8.46 -3.94 7.49
C LEU A 389 6.93 -3.94 7.65
N ASN A 390 6.20 -4.85 7.03
CA ASN A 390 4.75 -4.89 7.12
C ASN A 390 4.25 -5.50 8.43
N ASN A 391 4.77 -6.66 8.84
CA ASN A 391 4.24 -7.38 9.99
C ASN A 391 4.75 -6.83 11.33
N PHE A 392 5.88 -6.12 11.34
CA PHE A 392 6.44 -5.55 12.55
C PHE A 392 6.46 -4.03 12.55
N ALA A 393 7.16 -3.38 11.60
CA ALA A 393 7.45 -1.94 11.69
C ALA A 393 6.21 -1.08 11.38
N LEU A 394 5.44 -1.42 10.35
CA LEU A 394 4.24 -0.68 9.97
C LEU A 394 3.12 -0.83 11.00
N LEU A 395 2.87 -2.05 11.48
CA LEU A 395 1.85 -2.26 12.53
C LEU A 395 2.23 -1.52 13.82
N LEU A 396 3.53 -1.44 14.14
CA LEU A 396 4.02 -0.64 15.25
C LEU A 396 3.78 0.87 15.01
N ALA A 397 4.00 1.35 13.78
CA ALA A 397 3.72 2.74 13.41
C ALA A 397 2.24 3.08 13.60
N VAL A 398 1.33 2.25 13.10
CA VAL A 398 -0.13 2.41 13.28
C VAL A 398 -0.52 2.40 14.75
N LEU A 399 0.05 1.50 15.56
CA LEU A 399 -0.20 1.42 17.00
C LEU A 399 0.26 2.71 17.71
N ILE A 400 1.44 3.21 17.38
CA ILE A 400 1.99 4.45 17.94
C ILE A 400 1.11 5.64 17.57
N GLU A 401 0.64 5.74 16.33
CA GLU A 401 -0.28 6.80 15.91
C GLU A 401 -1.60 6.75 16.68
N CYS A 402 -2.18 5.56 16.89
CA CYS A 402 -3.37 5.39 17.76
C CYS A 402 -3.14 5.93 19.17
N ILE A 403 -1.98 5.65 19.76
CA ILE A 403 -1.62 6.11 21.10
C ILE A 403 -1.43 7.63 21.11
N ILE A 404 -0.71 8.19 20.15
CA ILE A 404 -0.44 9.63 20.10
C ILE A 404 -1.75 10.41 19.94
N PHE A 405 -2.55 10.09 18.93
CA PHE A 405 -3.77 10.84 18.65
C PHE A 405 -4.92 10.49 19.58
N GLY A 406 -4.96 9.27 20.12
CA GLY A 406 -5.98 8.87 21.09
C GLY A 406 -5.73 9.41 22.50
N TRP A 407 -4.48 9.47 22.96
CA TRP A 407 -4.15 9.71 24.37
C TRP A 407 -3.29 10.94 24.63
N VAL A 408 -2.38 11.29 23.72
CA VAL A 408 -1.46 12.43 23.92
C VAL A 408 -2.06 13.73 23.39
N TYR A 409 -2.74 13.67 22.23
CA TYR A 409 -3.38 14.83 21.64
C TYR A 409 -4.80 15.07 22.19
N LYS A 410 -5.29 16.31 22.11
CA LYS A 410 -6.66 16.68 22.51
C LYS A 410 -7.68 16.14 21.53
N PHE A 411 -8.19 14.92 21.79
CA PHE A 411 -9.03 14.18 20.85
C PHE A 411 -10.34 14.91 20.48
N ASP A 412 -10.90 15.68 21.38
CA ASP A 412 -12.17 16.40 21.14
C ASP A 412 -12.03 17.45 20.03
N ASP A 413 -10.84 18.03 19.87
CA ASP A 413 -10.52 18.94 18.76
C ASP A 413 -10.61 18.25 17.38
N LEU A 414 -10.30 16.94 17.30
CA LEU A 414 -10.43 16.17 16.08
C LEU A 414 -11.90 15.91 15.74
N ILE A 415 -12.75 15.65 16.75
CA ILE A 415 -14.21 15.50 16.55
C ILE A 415 -14.81 16.80 16.00
N GLU A 416 -14.42 17.94 16.55
CA GLU A 416 -14.88 19.25 16.07
C GLU A 416 -14.45 19.48 14.62
N THR A 417 -13.17 19.25 14.31
CA THR A 417 -12.61 19.40 12.96
C THR A 417 -13.36 18.55 11.93
N LEU A 418 -13.66 17.29 12.25
CA LEU A 418 -14.40 16.38 11.37
C LEU A 418 -15.84 16.82 11.16
N ASN A 419 -16.48 17.31 12.24
CA ASN A 419 -17.90 17.63 12.22
C ASN A 419 -18.23 19.00 11.62
N ASN A 420 -17.25 19.88 11.43
CA ASN A 420 -17.55 21.26 10.98
C ASN A 420 -18.33 21.30 9.66
N ASN A 421 -17.85 20.64 8.62
CA ASN A 421 -18.44 20.72 7.28
C ASN A 421 -19.02 19.39 6.77
N SER A 422 -18.77 18.26 7.47
CA SER A 422 -19.22 16.94 7.03
C SER A 422 -20.72 16.78 7.21
N THR A 423 -21.38 16.05 6.31
CA THR A 423 -22.79 15.67 6.41
C THR A 423 -22.97 14.57 7.45
N ILE A 424 -22.09 13.57 7.40
CA ILE A 424 -22.03 12.50 8.40
C ILE A 424 -21.28 13.02 9.62
N LYS A 425 -21.84 12.79 10.82
CA LYS A 425 -21.24 13.27 12.07
C LYS A 425 -20.65 12.11 12.87
N VAL A 426 -19.49 12.36 13.48
CA VAL A 426 -18.86 11.43 14.41
C VAL A 426 -19.10 11.86 15.85
N GLY A 427 -19.26 10.90 16.74
CA GLY A 427 -19.61 11.15 18.14
C GLY A 427 -18.64 10.52 19.13
N LYS A 428 -19.07 10.44 20.38
CA LYS A 428 -18.29 9.86 21.49
C LYS A 428 -17.89 8.40 21.25
N THR A 429 -18.69 7.63 20.52
CA THR A 429 -18.39 6.24 20.18
C THR A 429 -17.08 6.13 19.40
N TRP A 430 -16.83 7.03 18.43
CA TRP A 430 -15.58 7.07 17.68
C TRP A 430 -14.36 7.29 18.59
N LYS A 431 -14.51 8.16 19.62
CA LYS A 431 -13.45 8.37 20.64
C LYS A 431 -13.12 7.09 21.40
N ILE A 432 -14.12 6.28 21.75
CA ILE A 432 -13.93 4.99 22.42
C ILE A 432 -13.19 4.02 21.51
N VAL A 433 -13.59 3.95 20.24
CA VAL A 433 -12.95 3.09 19.22
C VAL A 433 -11.46 3.42 19.13
N ILE A 434 -11.11 4.69 18.90
CA ILE A 434 -9.70 5.10 18.72
C ILE A 434 -8.86 4.92 19.99
N LYS A 435 -9.43 5.22 21.16
CA LYS A 435 -8.67 5.18 22.41
C LYS A 435 -8.44 3.77 22.95
N TYR A 436 -9.39 2.87 22.74
CA TYR A 436 -9.37 1.58 23.43
C TYR A 436 -9.44 0.40 22.48
N ILE A 437 -10.38 0.40 21.53
CA ILE A 437 -10.59 -0.77 20.67
C ILE A 437 -9.44 -0.94 19.68
N LEU A 438 -9.08 0.13 18.96
CA LEU A 438 -8.04 0.04 17.93
C LEU A 438 -6.65 -0.31 18.50
N PRO A 439 -6.15 0.31 19.60
CA PRO A 439 -4.87 -0.09 20.16
C PRO A 439 -4.82 -1.56 20.59
N ILE A 440 -5.93 -2.13 21.07
CA ILE A 440 -6.02 -3.54 21.43
C ILE A 440 -5.96 -4.42 20.17
N CYS A 441 -6.77 -4.11 19.16
CA CYS A 441 -6.80 -4.89 17.92
C CYS A 441 -5.45 -4.82 17.17
N ILE A 442 -4.91 -3.61 17.00
CA ILE A 442 -3.62 -3.41 16.31
C ILE A 442 -2.45 -3.97 17.13
N GLY A 443 -2.51 -3.82 18.47
CA GLY A 443 -1.53 -4.43 19.36
C GLY A 443 -1.52 -5.94 19.28
N GLY A 444 -2.69 -6.57 19.18
CA GLY A 444 -2.83 -8.02 18.95
C GLY A 444 -2.20 -8.44 17.60
N LEU A 445 -2.51 -7.71 16.53
CA LEU A 445 -1.92 -7.92 15.21
C LEU A 445 -0.39 -7.76 15.24
N TRP A 446 0.10 -6.71 15.90
CA TRP A 446 1.53 -6.47 16.03
C TRP A 446 2.25 -7.57 16.78
N ILE A 447 1.69 -8.03 17.90
CA ILE A 447 2.27 -9.15 18.68
C ILE A 447 2.31 -10.42 17.83
N GLN A 448 1.22 -10.75 17.13
CA GLN A 448 1.16 -11.91 16.24
C GLN A 448 2.18 -11.80 15.11
N GLY A 449 2.24 -10.66 14.43
CA GLY A 449 3.19 -10.40 13.34
C GLY A 449 4.64 -10.47 13.83
N ALA A 450 4.95 -9.84 14.96
CA ALA A 450 6.28 -9.89 15.58
C ALA A 450 6.68 -11.31 15.95
N TYR A 451 5.78 -12.06 16.59
CA TYR A 451 6.01 -13.46 16.96
C TYR A 451 6.30 -14.33 15.73
N SER A 452 5.44 -14.24 14.71
CA SER A 452 5.63 -14.99 13.46
C SER A 452 6.96 -14.62 12.81
N THR A 453 7.27 -13.34 12.65
CA THR A 453 8.49 -12.85 12.00
C THR A 453 9.75 -13.35 12.70
N VAL A 454 9.77 -13.38 14.05
CA VAL A 454 10.94 -13.83 14.81
C VAL A 454 11.08 -15.37 14.82
N THR A 455 9.97 -16.10 14.93
CA THR A 455 10.00 -17.57 15.06
C THR A 455 10.27 -18.31 13.76
N THR A 456 9.95 -17.67 12.61
CA THR A 456 10.19 -18.26 11.27
C THR A 456 11.51 -17.82 10.64
N ALA A 457 12.22 -16.88 11.27
CA ALA A 457 13.45 -16.31 10.72
C ALA A 457 14.62 -17.31 10.75
N ASP A 458 15.27 -17.46 9.62
CA ASP A 458 16.57 -18.09 9.50
C ASP A 458 17.72 -17.12 9.88
N SER A 459 18.97 -17.58 9.81
CA SER A 459 20.14 -16.77 10.15
C SER A 459 20.29 -15.52 9.28
N LEU A 460 20.01 -15.61 7.97
CA LEU A 460 20.08 -14.48 7.04
C LEU A 460 18.99 -13.46 7.36
N SER A 461 17.75 -13.92 7.50
CA SER A 461 16.60 -13.07 7.85
C SER A 461 16.83 -12.35 9.17
N THR A 462 17.34 -13.07 10.19
CA THR A 462 17.66 -12.49 11.50
C THR A 462 18.71 -11.38 11.36
N THR A 463 19.77 -11.60 10.59
CA THR A 463 20.83 -10.59 10.38
C THR A 463 20.28 -9.34 9.70
N ILE A 464 19.49 -9.50 8.63
CA ILE A 464 18.87 -8.37 7.90
C ILE A 464 17.90 -7.61 8.82
N MET A 465 17.08 -8.31 9.59
CA MET A 465 16.14 -7.68 10.53
C MET A 465 16.84 -6.89 11.63
N ILE A 466 17.97 -7.36 12.15
CA ILE A 466 18.79 -6.60 13.10
C ILE A 466 19.31 -5.31 12.45
N ILE A 467 19.84 -5.39 11.22
CA ILE A 467 20.32 -4.22 10.49
C ILE A 467 19.17 -3.22 10.27
N LEU A 468 18.01 -3.70 9.81
CA LEU A 468 16.83 -2.85 9.61
C LEU A 468 16.37 -2.20 10.92
N THR A 469 16.38 -2.94 12.03
CA THR A 469 16.02 -2.40 13.35
C THR A 469 16.96 -1.26 13.76
N ILE A 470 18.27 -1.45 13.57
CA ILE A 470 19.27 -0.40 13.87
C ILE A 470 19.02 0.83 12.99
N VAL A 471 18.79 0.64 11.69
CA VAL A 471 18.49 1.71 10.73
C VAL A 471 17.21 2.46 11.15
N LEU A 472 16.14 1.73 11.50
CA LEU A 472 14.85 2.29 11.91
C LEU A 472 14.89 3.03 13.25
N ILE A 473 15.93 2.81 14.07
CA ILE A 473 16.15 3.57 15.32
C ILE A 473 17.10 4.75 15.07
N VAL A 474 18.23 4.51 14.42
CA VAL A 474 19.32 5.49 14.33
C VAL A 474 18.98 6.61 13.36
N VAL A 475 18.48 6.29 12.16
CA VAL A 475 18.20 7.31 11.12
C VAL A 475 17.12 8.30 11.57
N PRO A 476 15.98 7.90 12.14
CA PRO A 476 14.98 8.83 12.67
C PRO A 476 15.52 9.77 13.74
N ILE A 477 16.35 9.25 14.64
CA ILE A 477 16.98 10.09 15.70
C ILE A 477 17.93 11.13 15.08
N ILE A 478 18.69 10.73 14.04
CA ILE A 478 19.57 11.67 13.32
C ILE A 478 18.72 12.77 12.66
N PHE A 479 17.69 12.40 11.88
CA PHE A 479 16.82 13.37 11.20
C PHE A 479 16.13 14.32 12.19
N ALA A 480 15.68 13.82 13.34
CA ALA A 480 15.08 14.67 14.36
C ALA A 480 16.08 15.64 15.02
N LYS A 481 17.35 15.22 15.19
CA LYS A 481 18.40 16.06 15.77
C LYS A 481 18.97 17.08 14.78
N LEU A 482 18.84 16.86 13.47
CA LEU A 482 19.26 17.84 12.48
C LEU A 482 18.43 19.13 12.65
N PRO A 483 19.08 20.32 12.70
CA PRO A 483 18.36 21.57 12.85
C PRO A 483 17.47 21.83 11.63
N ALA A 484 16.25 22.29 11.89
CA ALA A 484 15.39 22.75 10.81
C ALA A 484 15.96 24.07 10.26
N ILE A 485 16.09 24.14 8.93
CA ILE A 485 16.43 25.39 8.22
C ILE A 485 15.22 26.32 8.21
N ASN A 486 14.03 25.73 8.21
CA ASN A 486 12.78 26.45 8.34
C ASN A 486 12.60 26.97 9.77
N LYS A 487 12.78 28.28 9.97
CA LYS A 487 12.62 28.90 11.28
C LYS A 487 11.20 28.75 11.83
N ASP A 488 10.19 28.73 10.96
CA ASP A 488 8.79 28.55 11.33
C ASP A 488 8.47 27.11 11.75
N TYR A 489 9.36 26.17 11.45
CA TYR A 489 9.23 24.78 11.88
C TYR A 489 9.11 24.65 13.41
N TYR A 490 9.85 25.52 14.13
CA TYR A 490 9.87 25.53 15.58
C TYR A 490 8.77 26.40 16.22
N ASN A 491 8.03 27.18 15.42
CA ASN A 491 6.92 27.98 15.91
C ASN A 491 5.74 27.05 16.20
N VAL A 492 5.55 26.73 17.45
CA VAL A 492 4.37 26.04 17.97
C VAL A 492 3.33 27.13 18.25
N GLU A 493 2.46 27.42 17.27
CA GLU A 493 1.26 28.20 17.55
C GLU A 493 0.37 27.33 18.47
N ASN A 494 0.16 27.86 19.68
CA ASN A 494 -0.67 27.24 20.74
C ASN A 494 -2.14 27.17 20.33
#